data_f1f7e80b315d019f28ec38323fdb20c4
#
_entry.id   f1f7e80b315d019f28ec38323fdb20c4
#
_cell.length_a   1.000
_cell.length_b   1.000
_cell.length_c   1.000
_cell.angle_alpha   90.00
_cell.angle_beta   90.00
_cell.angle_gamma   90.00
#
_symmetry.space_group_name_H-M   'P 1'
#
loop_
_entity.id
_entity.type
_entity.pdbx_description
1 polymer ?
#
loop_
_entity_poly.entity_id
_entity_poly.type
_entity_poly.pdbx_seq_one_letter_code
_entity_poly.pdbx_strand_id
1 'polypeptide(L)'
;MAAFIQKLFKSRKTTEATPKQRKATQPEPVEQEDTRTDRREEQLKTLESAPSQDVLAKLAIEGVTADIRQSAAGRLTDEASLQDVQKQAKGRDKGVYQIVKLALQQRREEQARLDSISQTIATLTRHAQDQAKSDDTKLYGA
;
A
#
# COMPACT_ATOMS: atom_id res chain seq x y z
N MET A 1 44.77 27.18 6.40
CA MET A 1 43.41 26.79 6.85
C MET A 1 42.35 27.66 6.24
N ALA A 2 42.40 28.95 6.45
CA ALA A 2 41.42 29.90 5.90
C ALA A 2 41.34 29.87 4.36
N ALA A 3 42.46 29.79 3.68
CA ALA A 3 42.52 29.72 2.23
C ALA A 3 41.81 28.47 1.66
N PHE A 4 41.88 27.37 2.37
CA PHE A 4 41.20 26.16 1.99
C PHE A 4 39.68 26.31 2.05
N ILE A 5 39.19 26.91 3.08
CA ILE A 5 37.75 27.22 3.25
C ILE A 5 37.24 28.13 2.15
N GLN A 6 38.04 29.16 1.81
CA GLN A 6 37.69 30.07 0.72
C GLN A 6 37.57 29.35 -0.62
N LYS A 7 38.41 28.36 -0.89
CA LYS A 7 38.31 27.57 -2.10
C LYS A 7 37.00 26.80 -2.16
N LEU A 8 36.57 26.29 -1.06
CA LEU A 8 35.27 25.60 -0.97
C LEU A 8 34.10 26.53 -1.27
N PHE A 9 34.16 27.76 -0.73
CA PHE A 9 33.14 28.76 -1.03
C PHE A 9 33.14 29.16 -2.49
N LYS A 10 34.29 29.31 -3.10
CA LYS A 10 34.38 29.59 -4.53
C LYS A 10 33.77 28.47 -5.37
N SER A 11 33.98 27.24 -4.99
CA SER A 11 33.39 26.08 -5.64
C SER A 11 31.86 26.13 -5.55
N ARG A 12 31.33 26.49 -4.40
CA ARG A 12 29.90 26.66 -4.23
C ARG A 12 29.32 27.74 -5.09
N LYS A 13 30.01 28.87 -5.19
CA LYS A 13 29.60 29.96 -6.08
C LYS A 13 29.54 29.54 -7.53
N THR A 14 30.50 28.76 -7.94
CA THR A 14 30.53 28.20 -9.29
C THR A 14 29.33 27.28 -9.53
N THR A 15 28.94 26.53 -8.52
CA THR A 15 27.77 25.66 -8.59
C THR A 15 26.49 26.48 -8.67
N GLU A 16 26.45 27.62 -8.01
CA GLU A 16 25.29 28.52 -8.06
C GLU A 16 25.03 29.10 -9.44
N ALA A 17 26.04 29.19 -10.27
CA ALA A 17 25.89 29.62 -11.65
C ALA A 17 25.07 28.63 -12.49
N THR A 18 24.97 27.39 -12.06
CA THR A 18 24.20 26.37 -12.75
C THR A 18 22.71 26.66 -12.85
N PRO A 19 22.08 27.38 -11.95
CA PRO A 19 20.65 27.70 -12.07
C PRO A 19 20.24 28.38 -13.37
N LYS A 20 21.16 29.05 -14.02
CA LYS A 20 20.86 29.67 -15.30
C LYS A 20 20.44 28.67 -16.37
N GLN A 21 20.94 27.48 -16.28
CA GLN A 21 20.60 26.44 -17.24
C GLN A 21 19.15 25.99 -17.13
N ARG A 22 18.57 26.17 -15.97
CA ARG A 22 17.18 25.77 -15.76
C ARG A 22 16.20 26.60 -16.52
N LYS A 23 16.55 27.85 -16.80
CA LYS A 23 15.66 28.73 -17.55
C LYS A 23 15.50 28.29 -19.00
N ALA A 24 16.50 27.64 -19.50
CA ALA A 24 16.46 27.23 -20.89
C ALA A 24 15.44 26.12 -21.16
N THR A 25 14.97 25.46 -20.13
CA THR A 25 14.14 24.30 -20.31
C THR A 25 12.66 24.54 -20.24
N GLN A 26 12.29 25.77 -20.25
CA GLN A 26 11.18 26.01 -19.68
C GLN A 26 9.89 26.18 -20.24
N PRO A 27 9.59 26.38 -21.48
CA PRO A 27 8.25 26.73 -21.95
C PRO A 27 7.32 25.57 -22.21
N GLU A 28 7.76 24.36 -21.98
CA GLU A 28 6.99 23.25 -22.45
C GLU A 28 5.99 22.59 -21.53
N PRO A 29 5.90 22.90 -20.27
CA PRO A 29 5.07 22.15 -19.33
C PRO A 29 3.56 22.37 -19.45
N VAL A 30 3.12 23.38 -20.18
CA VAL A 30 1.70 23.76 -20.15
C VAL A 30 0.81 22.69 -20.78
N GLU A 31 1.19 22.16 -21.91
CA GLU A 31 0.42 21.10 -22.54
C GLU A 31 0.45 19.78 -21.74
N GLN A 32 1.55 19.52 -21.08
CA GLN A 32 1.69 18.34 -20.24
C GLN A 32 0.92 18.48 -18.92
N GLU A 33 0.78 19.69 -18.41
CA GLU A 33 -0.02 19.94 -17.21
C GLU A 33 -1.51 19.74 -17.48
N ASP A 34 -2.00 20.22 -18.62
CA ASP A 34 -3.40 20.07 -18.99
C ASP A 34 -3.77 18.59 -19.14
N THR A 35 -2.98 17.83 -19.88
CA THR A 35 -3.21 16.39 -20.04
C THR A 35 -3.08 15.64 -18.72
N ARG A 36 -2.24 16.11 -17.82
CA ARG A 36 -2.07 15.50 -16.50
C ARG A 36 -3.26 15.79 -15.59
N THR A 37 -3.81 16.97 -15.64
CA THR A 37 -5.01 17.33 -14.89
C THR A 37 -6.22 16.54 -15.39
N ASP A 38 -6.39 16.40 -16.70
CA ASP A 38 -7.47 15.60 -17.28
C ASP A 38 -7.39 14.14 -16.84
N ARG A 39 -6.21 13.53 -16.91
CA ARG A 39 -6.00 12.16 -16.42
C ARG A 39 -6.28 12.03 -14.93
N ARG A 40 -5.91 13.03 -14.16
CA ARG A 40 -6.18 13.05 -12.72
C ARG A 40 -7.68 13.03 -12.46
N GLU A 41 -8.44 13.87 -13.17
CA GLU A 41 -9.88 13.91 -13.02
C GLU A 41 -10.55 12.61 -13.43
N GLU A 42 -10.13 12.01 -14.53
CA GLU A 42 -10.61 10.70 -14.95
C GLU A 42 -10.34 9.61 -13.92
N GLN A 43 -9.14 9.61 -13.34
CA GLN A 43 -8.77 8.64 -12.32
C GLN A 43 -9.55 8.85 -11.03
N LEU A 44 -9.80 10.10 -10.64
CA LEU A 44 -10.66 10.41 -9.49
C LEU A 44 -12.08 9.93 -9.70
N LYS A 45 -12.65 10.16 -10.88
CA LYS A 45 -13.97 9.65 -11.24
C LYS A 45 -14.00 8.12 -11.21
N THR A 46 -12.96 7.49 -11.70
CA THR A 46 -12.82 6.03 -11.64
C THR A 46 -12.80 5.54 -10.20
N LEU A 47 -12.08 6.22 -9.32
CA LEU A 47 -12.07 5.88 -7.89
C LEU A 47 -13.44 6.03 -7.24
N GLU A 48 -14.18 7.08 -7.59
CA GLU A 48 -15.52 7.32 -7.05
C GLU A 48 -16.53 6.27 -7.49
N SER A 49 -16.37 5.71 -8.67
CA SER A 49 -17.27 4.71 -9.25
C SER A 49 -17.15 3.31 -8.65
N ALA A 50 -16.37 3.14 -7.58
CA ALA A 50 -16.13 1.85 -6.92
C ALA A 50 -15.59 0.79 -7.90
N PRO A 51 -14.38 0.97 -8.44
CA PRO A 51 -13.83 0.10 -9.46
C PRO A 51 -13.46 -1.28 -8.91
N SER A 52 -13.22 -2.23 -9.83
CA SER A 52 -12.77 -3.56 -9.49
C SER A 52 -11.36 -3.55 -8.85
N GLN A 53 -11.01 -4.64 -8.18
CA GLN A 53 -9.69 -4.77 -7.53
C GLN A 53 -8.54 -4.62 -8.52
N ASP A 54 -8.70 -5.12 -9.74
CA ASP A 54 -7.69 -4.98 -10.80
C ASP A 54 -7.45 -3.52 -11.18
N VAL A 55 -8.52 -2.74 -11.30
CA VAL A 55 -8.45 -1.31 -11.62
C VAL A 55 -7.81 -0.55 -10.45
N LEU A 56 -8.19 -0.87 -9.23
CA LEU A 56 -7.58 -0.29 -8.03
C LEU A 56 -6.08 -0.59 -7.95
N ALA A 57 -5.67 -1.82 -8.27
CA ALA A 57 -4.27 -2.20 -8.30
C ALA A 57 -3.49 -1.39 -9.34
N LYS A 58 -4.05 -1.22 -10.53
CA LYS A 58 -3.43 -0.39 -11.57
C LYS A 58 -3.30 1.06 -11.13
N LEU A 59 -4.35 1.63 -10.56
CA LEU A 59 -4.31 3.01 -10.07
C LEU A 59 -3.32 3.19 -8.92
N ALA A 60 -3.16 2.20 -8.08
CA ALA A 60 -2.18 2.23 -7.00
C ALA A 60 -0.73 2.24 -7.51
N ILE A 61 -0.49 1.70 -8.69
CA ILE A 61 0.84 1.62 -9.31
C ILE A 61 1.06 2.79 -10.28
N GLU A 62 0.09 3.06 -11.14
CA GLU A 62 0.20 3.97 -12.28
C GLU A 62 -0.51 5.31 -12.08
N GLY A 63 -1.16 5.53 -10.94
CA GLY A 63 -1.87 6.78 -10.67
C GLY A 63 -1.02 8.01 -10.90
N VAL A 64 -1.63 9.05 -11.47
CA VAL A 64 -0.92 10.28 -11.87
C VAL A 64 -0.35 11.00 -10.66
N THR A 65 -1.06 11.00 -9.55
CA THR A 65 -0.62 11.66 -8.33
C THR A 65 -0.47 10.66 -7.18
N ALA A 66 0.32 11.03 -6.18
CA ALA A 66 0.51 10.23 -4.98
C ALA A 66 -0.83 10.00 -4.25
N ASP A 67 -1.69 11.01 -4.21
CA ASP A 67 -3.00 10.91 -3.57
C ASP A 67 -3.87 9.82 -4.19
N ILE A 68 -3.91 9.76 -5.53
CA ILE A 68 -4.66 8.75 -6.27
C ILE A 68 -4.10 7.36 -5.99
N ARG A 69 -2.78 7.21 -6.06
CA ARG A 69 -2.12 5.93 -5.79
C ARG A 69 -2.39 5.44 -4.37
N GLN A 70 -2.28 6.32 -3.39
CA GLN A 70 -2.52 5.99 -1.99
C GLN A 70 -3.99 5.68 -1.71
N SER A 71 -4.89 6.45 -2.30
CA SER A 71 -6.34 6.21 -2.18
C SER A 71 -6.75 4.87 -2.78
N ALA A 72 -6.21 4.54 -3.95
CA ALA A 72 -6.46 3.25 -4.60
C ALA A 72 -5.90 2.10 -3.76
N ALA A 73 -4.67 2.24 -3.26
CA ALA A 73 -4.05 1.23 -2.39
C ALA A 73 -4.84 1.01 -1.10
N GLY A 74 -5.39 2.07 -0.51
CA GLY A 74 -6.20 1.99 0.70
C GLY A 74 -7.55 1.29 0.50
N ARG A 75 -8.03 1.21 -0.74
CA ARG A 75 -9.29 0.52 -1.08
C ARG A 75 -9.08 -0.93 -1.52
N LEU A 76 -7.86 -1.36 -1.72
CA LEU A 76 -7.56 -2.73 -2.08
C LEU A 76 -7.91 -3.68 -0.94
N THR A 77 -8.69 -4.71 -1.24
CA THR A 77 -9.08 -5.74 -0.29
C THR A 77 -8.61 -7.13 -0.70
N ASP A 78 -8.29 -7.31 -1.98
CA ASP A 78 -7.80 -8.58 -2.49
C ASP A 78 -6.32 -8.79 -2.14
N GLU A 79 -6.03 -9.94 -1.54
CA GLU A 79 -4.68 -10.24 -1.06
C GLU A 79 -3.66 -10.35 -2.20
N ALA A 80 -4.04 -10.97 -3.30
CA ALA A 80 -3.18 -11.11 -4.47
C ALA A 80 -2.81 -9.75 -5.06
N SER A 81 -3.82 -8.88 -5.22
CA SER A 81 -3.62 -7.52 -5.69
C SER A 81 -2.75 -6.70 -4.74
N LEU A 82 -2.95 -6.85 -3.44
CA LEU A 82 -2.11 -6.19 -2.43
C LEU A 82 -0.65 -6.64 -2.51
N GLN A 83 -0.41 -7.94 -2.70
CA GLN A 83 0.94 -8.47 -2.85
C GLN A 83 1.63 -7.96 -4.11
N ASP A 84 0.91 -7.90 -5.22
CA ASP A 84 1.45 -7.40 -6.48
C ASP A 84 1.78 -5.90 -6.39
N VAL A 85 0.88 -5.12 -5.82
CA VAL A 85 1.11 -3.69 -5.59
C VAL A 85 2.30 -3.49 -4.65
N GLN A 86 2.42 -4.30 -3.61
CA GLN A 86 3.57 -4.23 -2.69
C GLN A 86 4.89 -4.45 -3.41
N LYS A 87 4.97 -5.45 -4.27
CA LYS A 87 6.17 -5.74 -5.06
C LYS A 87 6.53 -4.59 -5.99
N GLN A 88 5.55 -4.03 -6.66
CA GLN A 88 5.77 -2.97 -7.64
C GLN A 88 6.03 -1.62 -6.98
N ALA A 89 5.42 -1.34 -5.84
CA ALA A 89 5.63 -0.11 -5.09
C ALA A 89 6.97 -0.10 -4.34
N LYS A 90 7.54 -1.25 -4.08
CA LYS A 90 8.82 -1.36 -3.37
C LYS A 90 9.92 -0.63 -4.12
N GLY A 91 10.51 0.37 -3.47
CA GLY A 91 11.56 1.19 -4.06
C GLY A 91 11.08 2.27 -5.02
N ARG A 92 9.77 2.36 -5.28
CA ARG A 92 9.18 3.37 -6.17
C ARG A 92 8.29 4.36 -5.43
N ASP A 93 7.35 3.86 -4.67
CA ASP A 93 6.41 4.69 -3.92
C ASP A 93 6.33 4.20 -2.48
N LYS A 94 7.00 4.92 -1.60
CA LYS A 94 7.05 4.58 -0.19
C LYS A 94 5.68 4.67 0.49
N GLY A 95 4.85 5.64 0.10
CA GLY A 95 3.52 5.83 0.66
C GLY A 95 2.60 4.65 0.35
N VAL A 96 2.52 4.26 -0.91
CA VAL A 96 1.74 3.10 -1.35
C VAL A 96 2.27 1.82 -0.72
N TYR A 97 3.59 1.66 -0.69
CA TYR A 97 4.21 0.49 -0.07
C TYR A 97 3.81 0.33 1.41
N GLN A 98 3.83 1.41 2.17
CA GLN A 98 3.46 1.39 3.59
C GLN A 98 1.97 1.05 3.79
N ILE A 99 1.09 1.64 2.98
CA ILE A 99 -0.35 1.38 3.04
C ILE A 99 -0.63 -0.11 2.76
N VAL A 100 -0.06 -0.64 1.71
CA VAL A 100 -0.27 -2.03 1.31
C VAL A 100 0.35 -3.00 2.30
N LYS A 101 1.53 -2.69 2.81
CA LYS A 101 2.18 -3.48 3.86
C LYS A 101 1.32 -3.58 5.11
N LEU A 102 0.77 -2.45 5.55
CA LEU A 102 -0.11 -2.42 6.70
C LEU A 102 -1.41 -3.21 6.46
N ALA A 103 -2.01 -3.06 5.28
CA ALA A 103 -3.21 -3.80 4.90
C ALA A 103 -2.97 -5.32 4.90
N LEU A 104 -1.85 -5.77 4.36
CA LEU A 104 -1.47 -7.19 4.38
C LEU A 104 -1.23 -7.70 5.79
N GLN A 105 -0.58 -6.91 6.63
CA GLN A 105 -0.37 -7.26 8.03
C GLN A 105 -1.69 -7.42 8.77
N GLN A 106 -2.59 -6.46 8.62
CA GLN A 106 -3.92 -6.51 9.24
C GLN A 106 -4.70 -7.76 8.81
N ARG A 107 -4.64 -8.10 7.54
CA ARG A 107 -5.29 -9.32 7.03
C ARG A 107 -4.71 -10.59 7.64
N ARG A 108 -3.41 -10.68 7.76
CA ARG A 108 -2.76 -11.83 8.40
C ARG A 108 -3.14 -11.94 9.87
N GLU A 109 -3.20 -10.83 10.57
CA GLU A 109 -3.61 -10.81 11.98
C GLU A 109 -5.08 -11.21 12.13
N GLU A 110 -5.94 -10.71 11.26
CA GLU A 110 -7.35 -11.10 11.24
C GLU A 110 -7.54 -12.57 10.91
N GLN A 111 -6.84 -13.07 9.91
CA GLN A 111 -6.89 -14.49 9.54
C GLN A 111 -6.40 -15.37 10.70
N ALA A 112 -5.30 -14.99 11.34
CA ALA A 112 -4.77 -15.71 12.50
C ALA A 112 -5.78 -15.73 13.66
N ARG A 113 -6.48 -14.61 13.86
CA ARG A 113 -7.54 -14.52 14.87
C ARG A 113 -8.71 -15.45 14.56
N LEU A 114 -9.17 -15.45 13.31
CA LEU A 114 -10.26 -16.31 12.86
C LEU A 114 -9.86 -17.78 12.97
N ASP A 115 -8.64 -18.15 12.61
CA ASP A 115 -8.12 -19.51 12.72
C ASP A 115 -8.05 -19.93 14.20
N SER A 116 -7.61 -19.05 15.09
CA SER A 116 -7.58 -19.31 16.52
C SER A 116 -8.99 -19.54 17.11
N ILE A 117 -9.96 -18.71 16.71
CA ILE A 117 -11.36 -18.89 17.10
C ILE A 117 -11.90 -20.23 16.58
N SER A 118 -11.65 -20.54 15.33
CA SER A 118 -12.07 -21.79 14.72
C SER A 118 -11.49 -23.00 15.43
N GLN A 119 -10.22 -22.96 15.79
CA GLN A 119 -9.56 -24.03 16.57
C GLN A 119 -10.16 -24.16 17.96
N THR A 120 -10.45 -23.05 18.61
CA THR A 120 -11.09 -23.05 19.95
C THR A 120 -12.48 -23.68 19.88
N ILE A 121 -13.29 -23.32 18.89
CA ILE A 121 -14.62 -23.89 18.67
C ILE A 121 -14.51 -25.39 18.43
N ALA A 122 -13.58 -25.83 17.57
CA ALA A 122 -13.37 -27.26 17.30
C ALA A 122 -12.96 -28.03 18.56
N THR A 123 -12.10 -27.45 19.37
CA THR A 123 -11.65 -28.05 20.63
C THR A 123 -12.81 -28.16 21.61
N LEU A 124 -13.61 -27.11 21.80
CA LEU A 124 -14.77 -27.11 22.66
C LEU A 124 -15.83 -28.12 22.19
N THR A 125 -16.07 -28.20 20.89
CA THR A 125 -17.00 -29.18 20.31
C THR A 125 -16.55 -30.60 20.60
N ARG A 126 -15.25 -30.87 20.42
CA ARG A 126 -14.68 -32.18 20.74
C ARG A 126 -14.83 -32.54 22.21
N HIS A 127 -14.53 -31.60 23.11
CA HIS A 127 -14.71 -31.82 24.54
C HIS A 127 -16.16 -32.11 24.91
N ALA A 128 -17.10 -31.37 24.33
CA ALA A 128 -18.52 -31.59 24.56
C ALA A 128 -18.96 -32.99 24.09
N GLN A 129 -18.48 -33.45 22.92
CA GLN A 129 -18.76 -34.75 22.41
C GLN A 129 -18.16 -35.88 23.26
N ASP A 130 -16.94 -35.71 23.72
CA ASP A 130 -16.25 -36.68 24.58
C ASP A 130 -16.94 -36.77 25.93
N GLN A 131 -17.37 -35.65 26.49
CA GLN A 131 -18.10 -35.62 27.74
C GLN A 131 -19.47 -36.27 27.62
N ALA A 132 -20.20 -36.05 26.53
CA ALA A 132 -21.47 -36.71 26.27
C ALA A 132 -21.31 -38.18 26.14
N LYS A 133 -20.25 -38.68 25.50
CA LYS A 133 -19.95 -40.11 25.43
C LYS A 133 -19.61 -40.68 26.81
N SER A 134 -18.87 -39.97 27.61
CA SER A 134 -18.52 -40.42 28.96
C SER A 134 -19.76 -40.56 29.86
N ASP A 135 -20.66 -39.58 29.77
CA ASP A 135 -21.92 -39.59 30.52
C ASP A 135 -22.82 -40.74 30.08
N ASP A 136 -22.93 -41.02 28.79
CA ASP A 136 -23.65 -42.17 28.24
C ASP A 136 -23.07 -43.51 28.78
N THR A 137 -21.75 -43.61 28.78
CA THR A 137 -21.07 -44.80 29.30
C THR A 137 -21.36 -45.00 30.78
N LYS A 138 -21.43 -43.93 31.58
CA LYS A 138 -21.78 -44.01 32.99
C LYS A 138 -23.23 -44.44 33.19
N LEU A 139 -24.14 -43.96 32.34
CA LEU A 139 -25.54 -44.34 32.43
C LEU A 139 -25.79 -45.83 32.10
N TYR A 140 -25.13 -46.39 31.13
CA TYR A 140 -25.31 -47.75 30.67
C TYR A 140 -24.30 -48.73 31.21
N GLY A 141 -23.21 -48.29 31.80
CA GLY A 141 -22.15 -49.09 32.38
C GLY A 141 -22.36 -49.50 33.84
N ALA A 142 -23.41 -49.04 34.42
CA ALA A 142 -23.78 -49.44 35.78
C ALA A 142 -24.65 -50.70 35.75
#